data_933d0b9b274beeb63b54a3abeb37f702
#
_entry.id   933d0b9b274beeb63b54a3abeb37f702
#
_cell.length_a   1.000
_cell.length_b   1.000
_cell.length_c   1.000
_cell.angle_alpha   90.00
_cell.angle_beta   90.00
_cell.angle_gamma   90.00
#
_symmetry.space_group_name_H-M   'P 1'
#
loop_
_entity.id
_entity.type
_entity.pdbx_description
1 polymer ?
#
loop_
_entity_poly.entity_id
_entity_poly.type
_entity_poly.pdbx_seq_one_letter_code
_entity_poly.pdbx_strand_id
1 'polypeptide(L)' 'MKRNYHVVKTPSGWGVRKEGSSRLSATSTTQRGAIAKGRSMAINSRAELLIHGENGRIRERSSYGNDPFPPKG' A
#
# COMPACT_ATOMS: atom_id res chain seq x y z
N MET A 1 -2.12 12.77 11.73
CA MET A 1 -1.83 11.38 12.04
C MET A 1 -1.71 10.57 10.77
N LYS A 2 -0.65 9.79 10.67
CA LYS A 2 -0.44 9.01 9.47
C LYS A 2 -1.35 7.79 9.41
N ARG A 3 -1.80 7.47 8.22
CA ARG A 3 -2.57 6.27 7.98
C ARG A 3 -1.83 5.43 6.97
N ASN A 4 -1.65 4.17 7.30
CA ASN A 4 -0.95 3.28 6.39
C ASN A 4 -1.88 2.80 5.29
N TYR A 5 -1.29 2.32 4.22
CA TYR A 5 -2.03 1.77 3.09
C TYR A 5 -1.76 0.29 2.99
N HIS A 6 -2.76 -0.46 2.58
CA HIS A 6 -2.68 -1.91 2.44
C HIS A 6 -3.03 -2.30 1.02
N VAL A 7 -2.19 -3.12 0.42
CA VAL A 7 -2.50 -3.74 -0.85
C VAL A 7 -3.11 -5.10 -0.53
N VAL A 8 -4.37 -5.29 -0.93
CA VAL A 8 -5.13 -6.48 -0.55
C VAL A 8 -5.76 -7.15 -1.76
N LYS A 9 -5.97 -8.44 -1.64
CA LYS A 9 -6.65 -9.21 -2.66
C LYS A 9 -8.14 -8.92 -2.60
N THR A 10 -8.76 -8.77 -3.77
CA THR A 10 -10.20 -8.54 -3.87
C THR A 10 -10.80 -9.58 -4.81
N PRO A 11 -12.13 -9.72 -4.81
CA PRO A 11 -12.77 -10.68 -5.72
C PRO A 11 -12.46 -10.45 -7.19
N SER A 12 -12.21 -9.20 -7.59
CA SER A 12 -11.96 -8.90 -9.00
C SER A 12 -10.51 -8.56 -9.28
N GLY A 13 -9.62 -8.77 -8.30
CA GLY A 13 -8.20 -8.50 -8.52
C GLY A 13 -7.53 -8.07 -7.25
N TRP A 14 -7.04 -6.84 -7.23
CA TRP A 14 -6.31 -6.30 -6.10
C TRP A 14 -6.75 -4.87 -5.85
N GLY A 15 -6.54 -4.40 -4.64
CA GLY A 15 -6.90 -3.03 -4.31
C GLY A 15 -5.98 -2.44 -3.27
N VAL A 16 -6.07 -1.13 -3.11
CA VAL A 16 -5.36 -0.39 -2.09
C VAL A 16 -6.39 0.16 -1.12
N ARG A 17 -6.21 -0.16 0.15
CA ARG A 17 -7.11 0.32 1.19
C ARG A 17 -6.34 1.13 2.21
N LYS A 18 -6.88 2.30 2.53
CA LYS A 18 -6.31 3.13 3.57
C LYS A 18 -6.71 2.56 4.92
N GLU A 19 -5.76 2.51 5.82
CA GLU A 19 -6.02 1.98 7.16
C GLU A 19 -7.15 2.74 7.82
N GLY A 20 -8.07 2.00 8.41
CA GLY A 20 -9.23 2.63 9.05
C GLY A 20 -10.39 2.89 8.11
N SER A 21 -10.23 2.61 6.83
CA SER A 21 -11.28 2.82 5.83
C SER A 21 -11.79 1.48 5.34
N SER A 22 -13.09 1.38 5.13
CA SER A 22 -13.67 0.16 4.56
C SER A 22 -13.72 0.21 3.04
N ARG A 23 -13.40 1.36 2.46
CA ARG A 23 -13.43 1.52 1.01
C ARG A 23 -12.04 1.37 0.42
N LEU A 24 -12.00 0.89 -0.81
CA LEU A 24 -10.74 0.82 -1.55
C LEU A 24 -10.44 2.20 -2.11
N SER A 25 -9.20 2.62 -1.96
CA SER A 25 -8.75 3.89 -2.53
C SER A 25 -8.41 3.75 -4.01
N ALA A 26 -8.04 2.54 -4.41
CA ALA A 26 -7.70 2.25 -5.79
C ALA A 26 -7.84 0.76 -6.03
N THR A 27 -7.97 0.38 -7.29
CA THR A 27 -8.08 -1.03 -7.66
C THR A 27 -7.17 -1.30 -8.84
N SER A 28 -6.85 -2.59 -9.02
CA SER A 28 -6.04 -3.03 -10.15
C SER A 28 -6.35 -4.48 -10.41
N THR A 29 -6.11 -4.92 -11.65
CA THR A 29 -6.30 -6.33 -11.97
C THR A 29 -5.15 -7.19 -11.48
N THR A 30 -4.01 -6.58 -11.18
CA THR A 30 -2.83 -7.32 -10.72
C THR A 30 -2.30 -6.74 -9.42
N GLN A 31 -1.59 -7.60 -8.68
CA GLN A 31 -0.95 -7.14 -7.46
C GLN A 31 0.08 -6.06 -7.75
N ARG A 32 0.86 -6.25 -8.82
CA ARG A 32 1.88 -5.29 -9.19
C ARG A 32 1.26 -3.92 -9.44
N GLY A 33 0.14 -3.87 -10.15
CA GLY A 33 -0.54 -2.61 -10.42
C GLY A 33 -1.03 -1.94 -9.15
N ALA A 34 -1.58 -2.75 -8.24
CA ALA A 34 -2.04 -2.21 -6.95
C ALA A 34 -0.87 -1.71 -6.13
N ILE A 35 0.25 -2.41 -6.17
CA ILE A 35 1.44 -1.98 -5.44
C ILE A 35 1.91 -0.63 -5.95
N ALA A 36 1.94 -0.44 -7.26
CA ALA A 36 2.37 0.83 -7.84
C ALA A 36 1.47 1.98 -7.37
N LYS A 37 0.17 1.74 -7.37
CA LYS A 37 -0.79 2.76 -6.92
C LYS A 37 -0.65 3.03 -5.43
N GLY A 38 -0.51 1.97 -4.64
CA GLY A 38 -0.36 2.12 -3.19
C GLY A 38 0.94 2.81 -2.82
N ARG A 39 1.99 2.53 -3.55
CA ARG A 39 3.27 3.18 -3.31
C ARG A 39 3.17 4.69 -3.50
N SER A 40 2.54 5.11 -4.58
CA SER A 40 2.34 6.52 -4.85
C SER A 40 1.59 7.20 -3.71
N MET A 41 0.52 6.56 -3.26
CA MET A 41 -0.28 7.12 -2.18
C MET A 41 0.50 7.18 -0.88
N ALA A 42 1.25 6.12 -0.57
CA ALA A 42 2.01 6.07 0.67
C ALA A 42 3.12 7.11 0.67
N ILE A 43 3.77 7.30 -0.47
CA ILE A 43 4.82 8.30 -0.58
C ILE A 43 4.24 9.69 -0.35
N ASN A 44 3.12 9.99 -0.99
CA ASN A 44 2.50 11.30 -0.85
C ASN A 44 2.03 11.56 0.58
N SER A 45 1.63 10.53 1.28
CA SER A 45 1.12 10.66 2.64
C SER A 45 2.18 10.40 3.68
N ARG A 46 3.39 10.07 3.28
CA ARG A 46 4.48 9.70 4.19
C ARG A 46 4.04 8.59 5.12
N ALA A 47 3.41 7.58 4.55
CA ALA A 47 2.86 6.47 5.29
C ALA A 47 3.60 5.18 4.94
N GLU A 48 3.20 4.10 5.59
CA GLU A 48 3.73 2.79 5.27
C GLU A 48 2.80 2.11 4.27
N LEU A 49 3.38 1.25 3.48
CA LEU A 49 2.63 0.41 2.55
C LEU A 49 2.84 -1.03 2.96
N LEU A 50 1.74 -1.69 3.30
CA LEU A 50 1.77 -3.10 3.67
C LEU A 50 1.16 -3.90 2.53
N ILE A 51 1.95 -4.82 1.99
CA ILE A 51 1.51 -5.61 0.85
C ILE A 51 1.12 -7.00 1.35
N HIS A 52 -0.14 -7.34 1.15
CA HIS A 52 -0.67 -8.64 1.56
C HIS A 52 -0.65 -9.61 0.39
N GLY A 53 -0.38 -10.87 0.69
CA GLY A 53 -0.43 -11.91 -0.32
C GLY A 53 -1.84 -12.37 -0.58
N GLU A 54 -1.99 -13.35 -1.47
CA GLU A 54 -3.30 -13.87 -1.82
C GLU A 54 -4.01 -14.50 -0.63
N ASN A 55 -3.25 -14.98 0.33
CA ASN A 55 -3.83 -15.61 1.51
C ASN A 55 -4.13 -14.60 2.62
N GLY A 56 -3.97 -13.31 2.35
CA GLY A 56 -4.28 -12.27 3.32
C GLY A 56 -3.15 -11.92 4.27
N ARG A 57 -2.08 -12.68 4.27
CA ARG A 57 -0.96 -12.42 5.16
C ARG A 57 -0.08 -11.32 4.61
N ILE A 58 0.52 -10.56 5.50
CA ILE A 58 1.46 -9.53 5.08
C ILE A 58 2.69 -10.17 4.49
N ARG A 59 3.00 -9.79 3.29
CA ARG A 59 4.11 -10.33 2.54
C ARG A 59 5.29 -9.37 2.53
N GLU A 60 5.02 -8.09 2.56
CA GLU A 60 6.06 -7.10 2.44
C GLU A 60 5.59 -5.78 3.05
N ARG A 61 6.52 -5.02 3.58
CA ARG A 61 6.23 -3.72 4.17
C ARG A 61 7.26 -2.72 3.69
N SER A 62 6.81 -1.55 3.27
CA SER A 62 7.67 -0.45 2.87
C SER A 62 7.30 0.78 3.65
N SER A 63 8.29 1.52 4.07
CA SER A 63 8.07 2.72 4.87
C SER A 63 8.59 3.94 4.13
N TYR A 64 7.77 4.97 4.06
CA TYR A 64 8.13 6.19 3.33
C TYR A 64 8.09 7.43 4.20
N GLY A 65 7.66 7.29 5.44
CA GLY A 65 7.45 8.44 6.28
C GLY A 65 8.64 8.85 7.10
N ASN A 66 9.48 7.89 7.43
CA ASN A 66 10.62 8.14 8.29
C ASN A 66 11.93 8.19 7.55
N ASP A 67 11.89 8.25 6.26
CA ASP A 67 13.10 8.26 5.48
C ASP A 67 13.80 9.58 5.66
N PRO A 68 14.95 9.57 6.32
CA PRO A 68 15.65 10.84 6.51
C PRO A 68 16.29 11.31 5.26
N PHE A 69 16.33 10.82 4.50
CA PHE A 69 16.89 11.24 3.38
C PHE A 69 17.40 10.34 2.69
N PRO A 70 17.63 10.69 2.16
CA PRO A 70 17.93 10.07 1.24
C PRO A 70 18.73 9.34 1.18
N PRO A 71 18.57 9.25 1.16
CA PRO A 71 19.23 8.75 0.92
C PRO A 71 19.87 8.27 0.22
N LYS A 72 19.92 8.16 0.30
CA LYS A 72 20.62 7.68 -0.21
C LYS A 72 20.46 7.28 -1.26
N GLY A 73 20.41 7.62 -1.25
CA GLY A 73 20.46 7.44 -2.32
C GLY A 73 20.19 7.29 -2.58
#